data_4bb83156af7a71e99eee0fa959f96229
#
_entry.id   4bb83156af7a71e99eee0fa959f96229
#
_cell.length_a   1.000
_cell.length_b   1.000
_cell.length_c   1.000
_cell.angle_alpha   90.00
_cell.angle_beta   90.00
_cell.angle_gamma   90.00
#
_symmetry.space_group_name_H-M   'P 1'
#
loop_
_entity.id
_entity.type
_entity.pdbx_description
1 polymer ?
#
loop_
_entity_poly.entity_id
_entity_poly.type
_entity_poly.pdbx_seq_one_letter_code
_entity_poly.pdbx_strand_id
1 'polypeptide(L)'
;MLLALSIAALIAGPAVYTIGRRNRIARQILDGFIFITIAGIVTVNIIPEALAGGGNLAVLFLVLGIAFPVVLERGLHDSFHAAHGLVLALAALGLVIHSILDGIALLPTGSRDLALAVVLHRVPIGMAIWWSLRPNLGLRVALAAFAMIIGASAATYYLGAPMVELAEATSIAWLQAFISGSLIHIVAFGVSHDHDKHVEPVAQFQDWGYRLGILIGLFLVFTGPALHG
;
A
#
# COMPACT_ATOMS: atom_id res chain seq x y z
N MET A 1 10.92 18.93 -8.22
CA MET A 1 11.96 17.91 -7.96
C MET A 1 11.41 16.73 -7.18
N LEU A 2 10.74 16.92 -6.05
CA LEU A 2 10.21 15.85 -5.19
C LEU A 2 9.15 14.97 -5.88
N LEU A 3 8.23 15.56 -6.66
CA LEU A 3 7.25 14.79 -7.45
C LEU A 3 7.95 13.84 -8.43
N ALA A 4 8.96 14.30 -9.16
CA ALA A 4 9.69 13.46 -10.11
C ALA A 4 10.43 12.32 -9.39
N LEU A 5 10.99 12.58 -8.21
CA LEU A 5 11.66 11.59 -7.38
C LEU A 5 10.66 10.55 -6.85
N SER A 6 9.47 10.99 -6.41
CA SER A 6 8.38 10.11 -5.98
C SER A 6 7.90 9.18 -7.12
N ILE A 7 7.72 9.73 -8.33
CA ILE A 7 7.37 8.93 -9.51
C ILE A 7 8.48 7.92 -9.84
N ALA A 8 9.73 8.35 -9.83
CA ALA A 8 10.88 7.47 -10.08
C ALA A 8 10.95 6.34 -9.04
N ALA A 9 10.72 6.64 -7.76
CA ALA A 9 10.68 5.66 -6.68
C ALA A 9 9.56 4.62 -6.89
N LEU A 10 8.36 5.07 -7.28
CA LEU A 10 7.24 4.18 -7.59
C LEU A 10 7.59 3.22 -8.74
N ILE A 11 8.15 3.75 -9.84
CA ILE A 11 8.53 2.98 -11.03
C ILE A 11 9.72 2.04 -10.74
N ALA A 12 10.60 2.40 -9.81
CA ALA A 12 11.72 1.54 -9.40
C ALA A 12 11.22 0.26 -8.69
N GLY A 13 10.07 0.30 -8.02
CA GLY A 13 9.51 -0.85 -7.30
C GLY A 13 9.42 -2.12 -8.13
N PRO A 14 8.78 -2.14 -9.32
CA PRO A 14 8.75 -3.28 -10.24
C PRO A 14 10.11 -3.84 -10.61
N ALA A 15 11.10 -2.96 -10.84
CA ALA A 15 12.45 -3.37 -11.19
C ALA A 15 13.14 -4.07 -10.01
N VAL A 16 13.09 -3.46 -8.83
CA VAL A 16 13.65 -4.04 -7.58
C VAL A 16 13.03 -5.39 -7.31
N TYR A 17 11.69 -5.49 -7.39
CA TYR A 17 10.99 -6.75 -7.17
C TYR A 17 11.36 -7.82 -8.20
N THR A 18 11.40 -7.47 -9.48
CA THR A 18 11.70 -8.44 -10.57
C THR A 18 13.13 -8.97 -10.49
N ILE A 19 14.09 -8.09 -10.13
CA ILE A 19 15.50 -8.46 -9.96
C ILE A 19 15.65 -9.34 -8.71
N GLY A 20 15.06 -8.92 -7.60
CA GLY A 20 15.17 -9.62 -6.32
C GLY A 20 14.56 -11.03 -6.35
N ARG A 21 13.49 -11.25 -7.10
CA ARG A 21 12.88 -12.59 -7.23
C ARG A 21 13.77 -13.66 -7.88
N ARG A 22 14.84 -13.27 -8.55
CA ARG A 22 15.79 -14.22 -9.16
C ARG A 22 16.59 -15.02 -8.12
N ASN A 23 16.71 -14.50 -6.90
CA ASN A 23 17.41 -15.16 -5.79
C ASN A 23 16.40 -15.50 -4.68
N ARG A 24 16.44 -16.72 -4.16
CA ARG A 24 15.52 -17.20 -3.10
C ARG A 24 15.59 -16.31 -1.86
N ILE A 25 16.80 -15.96 -1.41
CA ILE A 25 17.02 -15.19 -0.19
C ILE A 25 16.52 -13.74 -0.42
N ALA A 26 16.88 -13.14 -1.57
CA ALA A 26 16.42 -11.79 -1.91
C ALA A 26 14.88 -11.73 -1.99
N ARG A 27 14.22 -12.77 -2.52
CA ARG A 27 12.76 -12.86 -2.54
C ARG A 27 12.18 -12.88 -1.13
N GLN A 28 12.71 -13.72 -0.24
CA GLN A 28 12.27 -13.77 1.16
C GLN A 28 12.43 -12.42 1.86
N ILE A 29 13.55 -11.73 1.62
CA ILE A 29 13.78 -10.37 2.16
C ILE A 29 12.74 -9.39 1.62
N LEU A 30 12.48 -9.41 0.32
CA LEU A 30 11.48 -8.52 -0.29
C LEU A 30 10.07 -8.78 0.23
N ASP A 31 9.68 -10.05 0.36
CA ASP A 31 8.35 -10.44 0.85
C ASP A 31 8.15 -9.95 2.31
N GLY A 32 9.13 -10.18 3.19
CA GLY A 32 9.10 -9.68 4.56
C GLY A 32 9.15 -8.15 4.65
N PHE A 33 9.92 -7.50 3.78
CA PHE A 33 10.02 -6.06 3.69
C PHE A 33 8.69 -5.43 3.23
N ILE A 34 8.08 -5.94 2.16
CA ILE A 34 6.79 -5.46 1.65
C ILE A 34 5.71 -5.61 2.73
N PHE A 35 5.64 -6.80 3.34
CA PHE A 35 4.66 -7.10 4.38
C PHE A 35 4.70 -6.07 5.51
N ILE A 36 5.85 -5.93 6.16
CA ILE A 36 5.95 -5.09 7.35
C ILE A 36 5.90 -3.59 7.02
N THR A 37 6.42 -3.19 5.85
CA THR A 37 6.38 -1.78 5.45
C THR A 37 4.94 -1.33 5.20
N ILE A 38 4.14 -2.12 4.49
CA ILE A 38 2.73 -1.80 4.25
C ILE A 38 1.94 -1.84 5.56
N ALA A 39 2.05 -2.92 6.34
CA ALA A 39 1.38 -3.04 7.63
C ALA A 39 1.79 -1.91 8.59
N GLY A 40 3.08 -1.57 8.62
CA GLY A 40 3.64 -0.52 9.46
C GLY A 40 3.15 0.87 9.06
N ILE A 41 3.20 1.22 7.77
CA ILE A 41 2.70 2.52 7.28
C ILE A 41 1.20 2.68 7.59
N VAL A 42 0.42 1.64 7.32
CA VAL A 42 -1.02 1.68 7.62
C VAL A 42 -1.24 1.89 9.13
N THR A 43 -0.53 1.15 9.97
CA THR A 43 -0.76 1.18 11.42
C THR A 43 -0.23 2.46 12.07
N VAL A 44 0.94 2.94 11.65
CA VAL A 44 1.63 4.06 12.31
C VAL A 44 1.19 5.42 11.74
N ASN A 45 0.88 5.48 10.44
CA ASN A 45 0.57 6.74 9.78
C ASN A 45 -0.93 6.86 9.45
N ILE A 46 -1.47 5.89 8.68
CA ILE A 46 -2.81 6.04 8.10
C ILE A 46 -3.92 5.88 9.14
N ILE A 47 -3.82 4.91 10.03
CA ILE A 47 -4.85 4.71 11.06
C ILE A 47 -4.96 5.92 12.00
N PRO A 48 -3.88 6.48 12.57
CA PRO A 48 -3.97 7.67 13.40
C PRO A 48 -4.56 8.88 12.66
N GLU A 49 -4.15 9.10 11.40
CA GLU A 49 -4.68 10.19 10.57
C GLU A 49 -6.17 10.01 10.30
N ALA A 50 -6.59 8.81 9.92
CA ALA A 50 -7.99 8.49 9.69
C ALA A 50 -8.84 8.64 10.98
N LEU A 51 -8.29 8.30 12.15
CA LEU A 51 -8.96 8.51 13.43
C LEU A 51 -9.07 9.99 13.77
N ALA A 52 -8.04 10.79 13.51
CA ALA A 52 -8.05 12.22 13.75
C ALA A 52 -9.09 12.93 12.88
N GLY A 53 -9.21 12.58 11.59
CA GLY A 53 -10.16 13.17 10.66
C GLY A 53 -11.57 12.59 10.71
N GLY A 54 -11.71 11.29 11.00
CA GLY A 54 -12.96 10.53 10.93
C GLY A 54 -13.57 10.15 12.28
N GLY A 55 -12.86 10.39 13.39
CA GLY A 55 -13.32 10.05 14.73
C GLY A 55 -13.57 8.54 14.93
N ASN A 56 -14.44 8.19 15.87
CA ASN A 56 -14.73 6.79 16.20
C ASN A 56 -15.34 6.00 15.04
N LEU A 57 -16.00 6.65 14.07
CA LEU A 57 -16.52 5.99 12.87
C LEU A 57 -15.39 5.49 11.97
N ALA A 58 -14.22 6.09 11.97
CA ALA A 58 -13.08 5.58 11.22
C ALA A 58 -12.66 4.17 11.68
N VAL A 59 -12.78 3.85 12.99
CA VAL A 59 -12.54 2.49 13.50
C VAL A 59 -13.52 1.49 12.90
N LEU A 60 -14.81 1.86 12.83
CA LEU A 60 -15.81 1.02 12.22
C LEU A 60 -15.49 0.77 10.74
N PHE A 61 -15.16 1.81 9.98
CA PHE A 61 -14.78 1.66 8.57
C PHE A 61 -13.50 0.84 8.39
N LEU A 62 -12.51 0.96 9.28
CA LEU A 62 -11.32 0.13 9.28
C LEU A 62 -11.68 -1.37 9.46
N VAL A 63 -12.51 -1.68 10.47
CA VAL A 63 -12.96 -3.06 10.73
C VAL A 63 -13.78 -3.60 9.56
N LEU A 64 -14.67 -2.79 9.00
CA LEU A 64 -15.43 -3.16 7.81
C LEU A 64 -14.49 -3.40 6.62
N GLY A 65 -13.43 -2.60 6.47
CA GLY A 65 -12.42 -2.80 5.45
C GLY A 65 -11.66 -4.12 5.59
N ILE A 66 -11.32 -4.52 6.81
CA ILE A 66 -10.69 -5.83 7.08
C ILE A 66 -11.66 -6.98 6.79
N ALA A 67 -12.93 -6.83 7.19
CA ALA A 67 -13.94 -7.87 7.04
C ALA A 67 -14.44 -8.01 5.59
N PHE A 68 -14.47 -6.92 4.84
CA PHE A 68 -15.04 -6.86 3.50
C PHE A 68 -14.46 -7.88 2.51
N PRO A 69 -13.13 -8.04 2.36
CA PRO A 69 -12.56 -9.07 1.50
C PRO A 69 -12.98 -10.48 1.94
N VAL A 70 -12.99 -10.76 3.25
CA VAL A 70 -13.39 -12.07 3.81
C VAL A 70 -14.84 -12.39 3.46
N VAL A 71 -15.74 -11.41 3.63
CA VAL A 71 -17.17 -11.59 3.34
C VAL A 71 -17.38 -11.79 1.84
N LEU A 72 -16.66 -11.02 1.02
CA LEU A 72 -16.75 -11.11 -0.43
C LEU A 72 -16.25 -12.47 -0.95
N GLU A 73 -15.10 -12.94 -0.46
CA GLU A 73 -14.53 -14.23 -0.84
C GLU A 73 -15.41 -15.41 -0.39
N ARG A 74 -16.00 -15.33 0.80
CA ARG A 74 -16.95 -16.36 1.29
C ARG A 74 -18.29 -16.32 0.57
N GLY A 75 -18.79 -15.12 0.26
CA GLY A 75 -20.09 -14.95 -0.40
C GLY A 75 -20.07 -15.35 -1.89
N LEU A 76 -18.90 -15.26 -2.52
CA LEU A 76 -18.68 -15.62 -3.92
C LEU A 76 -17.91 -16.93 -4.07
N HIS A 77 -18.19 -17.91 -3.22
CA HIS A 77 -17.49 -19.20 -3.17
C HIS A 77 -17.37 -19.90 -4.55
N ASP A 78 -18.43 -19.84 -5.36
CA ASP A 78 -18.45 -20.42 -6.71
C ASP A 78 -17.65 -19.57 -7.75
N SER A 79 -17.24 -18.36 -7.38
CA SER A 79 -16.52 -17.41 -8.24
C SER A 79 -15.30 -16.82 -7.52
N PHE A 80 -14.58 -17.64 -6.78
CA PHE A 80 -13.43 -17.21 -5.95
C PHE A 80 -12.42 -16.32 -6.70
N HIS A 81 -12.08 -16.66 -7.96
CA HIS A 81 -11.17 -15.85 -8.76
C HIS A 81 -11.73 -14.46 -9.09
N ALA A 82 -13.05 -14.35 -9.32
CA ALA A 82 -13.68 -13.06 -9.58
C ALA A 82 -13.73 -12.20 -8.30
N ALA A 83 -14.03 -12.82 -7.14
CA ALA A 83 -14.04 -12.15 -5.85
C ALA A 83 -12.64 -11.60 -5.50
N HIS A 84 -11.61 -12.43 -5.63
CA HIS A 84 -10.22 -12.02 -5.40
C HIS A 84 -9.79 -10.90 -6.35
N GLY A 85 -10.12 -11.00 -7.64
CA GLY A 85 -9.84 -9.95 -8.62
C GLY A 85 -10.54 -8.62 -8.27
N LEU A 86 -11.78 -8.67 -7.78
CA LEU A 86 -12.51 -7.48 -7.34
C LEU A 86 -11.86 -6.84 -6.10
N VAL A 87 -11.46 -7.64 -5.11
CA VAL A 87 -10.74 -7.15 -3.92
C VAL A 87 -9.45 -6.44 -4.32
N LEU A 88 -8.66 -7.02 -5.23
CA LEU A 88 -7.43 -6.41 -5.73
C LEU A 88 -7.70 -5.11 -6.50
N ALA A 89 -8.75 -5.06 -7.31
CA ALA A 89 -9.14 -3.85 -8.04
C ALA A 89 -9.57 -2.72 -7.09
N LEU A 90 -10.33 -3.04 -6.03
CA LEU A 90 -10.73 -2.09 -5.00
C LEU A 90 -9.52 -1.60 -4.19
N ALA A 91 -8.57 -2.47 -3.87
CA ALA A 91 -7.33 -2.08 -3.22
C ALA A 91 -6.49 -1.15 -4.11
N ALA A 92 -6.40 -1.44 -5.41
CA ALA A 92 -5.71 -0.57 -6.36
C ALA A 92 -6.40 0.81 -6.47
N LEU A 93 -7.74 0.84 -6.50
CA LEU A 93 -8.51 2.09 -6.46
C LEU A 93 -8.22 2.87 -5.17
N GLY A 94 -8.14 2.17 -4.04
CA GLY A 94 -7.78 2.75 -2.76
C GLY A 94 -6.40 3.41 -2.77
N LEU A 95 -5.42 2.76 -3.38
CA LEU A 95 -4.08 3.32 -3.55
C LEU A 95 -4.08 4.56 -4.46
N VAL A 96 -4.97 4.60 -5.47
CA VAL A 96 -5.16 5.81 -6.31
C VAL A 96 -5.68 6.97 -5.45
N ILE A 97 -6.68 6.72 -4.61
CA ILE A 97 -7.22 7.72 -3.69
C ILE A 97 -6.15 8.17 -2.68
N HIS A 98 -5.43 7.23 -2.07
CA HIS A 98 -4.31 7.54 -1.17
C HIS A 98 -3.23 8.39 -1.87
N SER A 99 -3.00 8.18 -3.16
CA SER A 99 -2.02 8.96 -3.92
C SER A 99 -2.39 10.43 -4.12
N ILE A 100 -3.67 10.81 -3.91
CA ILE A 100 -4.10 12.20 -3.82
C ILE A 100 -3.45 12.86 -2.60
N LEU A 101 -3.53 12.21 -1.44
CA LEU A 101 -2.90 12.69 -0.20
C LEU A 101 -1.37 12.78 -0.33
N ASP A 102 -0.77 11.78 -0.95
CA ASP A 102 0.67 11.81 -1.27
C ASP A 102 1.04 13.03 -2.14
N GLY A 103 0.17 13.39 -3.10
CA GLY A 103 0.37 14.56 -3.94
C GLY A 103 0.34 15.88 -3.16
N ILE A 104 -0.53 15.97 -2.13
CA ILE A 104 -0.59 17.13 -1.21
C ILE A 104 0.72 17.22 -0.40
N ALA A 105 1.17 16.11 0.14
CA ALA A 105 2.41 16.05 0.93
C ALA A 105 3.66 16.45 0.12
N LEU A 106 3.62 16.33 -1.20
CA LEU A 106 4.70 16.75 -2.10
C LEU A 106 4.66 18.23 -2.48
N LEU A 107 3.64 19.02 -2.04
CA LEU A 107 3.53 20.44 -2.34
C LEU A 107 4.76 21.20 -1.80
N PRO A 108 5.20 22.26 -2.49
CA PRO A 108 6.33 23.09 -2.03
C PRO A 108 6.11 23.77 -0.69
N THR A 109 4.84 23.93 -0.29
CA THR A 109 4.42 24.52 1.00
C THR A 109 4.42 23.53 2.14
N GLY A 110 4.55 22.23 1.84
CA GLY A 110 4.58 21.16 2.83
C GLY A 110 5.95 20.99 3.49
N SER A 111 6.01 20.12 4.50
CA SER A 111 7.26 19.77 5.15
C SER A 111 8.13 18.90 4.22
N ARG A 112 9.43 19.17 4.16
CA ARG A 112 10.38 18.37 3.37
C ARG A 112 10.41 16.92 3.85
N ASP A 113 10.24 16.73 5.13
CA ASP A 113 10.32 15.42 5.76
C ASP A 113 9.14 14.55 5.35
N LEU A 114 7.94 15.12 5.36
CA LEU A 114 6.74 14.44 4.86
C LEU A 114 6.90 14.07 3.38
N ALA A 115 7.42 14.97 2.57
CA ALA A 115 7.67 14.72 1.16
C ALA A 115 8.72 13.60 0.95
N LEU A 116 9.77 13.54 1.77
CA LEU A 116 10.76 12.46 1.74
C LEU A 116 10.14 11.13 2.19
N ALA A 117 9.28 11.14 3.21
CA ALA A 117 8.54 9.95 3.64
C ALA A 117 7.69 9.42 2.49
N VAL A 118 6.99 10.29 1.74
CA VAL A 118 6.24 9.89 0.53
C VAL A 118 7.14 9.26 -0.51
N VAL A 119 8.31 9.82 -0.79
CA VAL A 119 9.27 9.24 -1.75
C VAL A 119 9.72 7.85 -1.30
N LEU A 120 10.08 7.70 -0.03
CA LEU A 120 10.62 6.44 0.50
C LEU A 120 9.57 5.30 0.46
N HIS A 121 8.33 5.58 0.83
CA HIS A 121 7.30 4.53 0.85
C HIS A 121 6.77 4.17 -0.54
N ARG A 122 7.03 4.98 -1.57
CA ARG A 122 6.62 4.69 -2.96
C ARG A 122 7.30 3.46 -3.54
N VAL A 123 8.53 3.15 -3.14
CA VAL A 123 9.23 1.94 -3.60
C VAL A 123 8.49 0.67 -3.15
N PRO A 124 8.22 0.45 -1.86
CA PRO A 124 7.45 -0.72 -1.41
C PRO A 124 6.02 -0.77 -1.98
N ILE A 125 5.35 0.37 -2.14
CA ILE A 125 4.04 0.43 -2.82
C ILE A 125 4.15 -0.06 -4.27
N GLY A 126 5.14 0.43 -5.03
CA GLY A 126 5.37 -0.01 -6.40
C GLY A 126 5.67 -1.51 -6.50
N MET A 127 6.44 -2.06 -5.55
CA MET A 127 6.67 -3.51 -5.46
C MET A 127 5.39 -4.28 -5.18
N ALA A 128 4.58 -3.81 -4.23
CA ALA A 128 3.33 -4.46 -3.83
C ALA A 128 2.30 -4.48 -4.97
N ILE A 129 2.11 -3.37 -5.67
CA ILE A 129 1.24 -3.27 -6.84
C ILE A 129 1.68 -4.26 -7.92
N TRP A 130 2.98 -4.28 -8.23
CA TRP A 130 3.54 -5.16 -9.25
C TRP A 130 3.38 -6.63 -8.89
N TRP A 131 3.67 -6.98 -7.65
CA TRP A 131 3.53 -8.32 -7.12
C TRP A 131 2.09 -8.80 -7.07
N SER A 132 1.16 -7.94 -6.66
CA SER A 132 -0.24 -8.30 -6.44
C SER A 132 -1.07 -8.25 -7.75
N LEU A 133 -0.97 -7.17 -8.53
CA LEU A 133 -1.85 -6.98 -9.70
C LEU A 133 -1.37 -7.72 -10.94
N ARG A 134 -0.07 -7.72 -11.21
CA ARG A 134 0.45 -8.29 -12.45
C ARG A 134 0.14 -9.78 -12.64
N PRO A 135 0.33 -10.67 -11.66
CA PRO A 135 0.00 -12.08 -11.82
C PRO A 135 -1.51 -12.36 -11.86
N ASN A 136 -2.31 -11.60 -11.11
CA ASN A 136 -3.74 -11.85 -10.95
C ASN A 136 -4.62 -11.16 -12.01
N LEU A 137 -4.30 -9.92 -12.37
CA LEU A 137 -5.11 -9.08 -13.29
C LEU A 137 -4.38 -8.72 -14.59
N GLY A 138 -3.13 -9.13 -14.72
CA GLY A 138 -2.33 -8.94 -15.92
C GLY A 138 -1.61 -7.59 -16.00
N LEU A 139 -0.72 -7.50 -16.99
CA LEU A 139 0.17 -6.34 -17.19
C LEU A 139 -0.59 -5.04 -17.44
N ARG A 140 -1.68 -5.08 -18.24
CA ARG A 140 -2.44 -3.88 -18.60
C ARG A 140 -3.07 -3.21 -17.38
N VAL A 141 -3.65 -4.01 -16.47
CA VAL A 141 -4.27 -3.51 -15.24
C VAL A 141 -3.21 -2.97 -14.28
N ALA A 142 -2.08 -3.66 -14.13
CA ALA A 142 -0.97 -3.16 -13.33
C ALA A 142 -0.45 -1.81 -13.85
N LEU A 143 -0.21 -1.67 -15.16
CA LEU A 143 0.24 -0.41 -15.75
C LEU A 143 -0.82 0.70 -15.62
N ALA A 144 -2.11 0.39 -15.76
CA ALA A 144 -3.19 1.35 -15.56
C ALA A 144 -3.21 1.85 -14.11
N ALA A 145 -3.03 0.98 -13.11
CA ALA A 145 -2.92 1.36 -11.71
C ALA A 145 -1.73 2.31 -11.48
N PHE A 146 -0.54 2.02 -12.03
CA PHE A 146 0.61 2.93 -11.97
C PHE A 146 0.30 4.29 -12.60
N ALA A 147 -0.30 4.31 -13.78
CA ALA A 147 -0.67 5.54 -14.48
C ALA A 147 -1.68 6.38 -13.68
N MET A 148 -2.68 5.72 -13.08
CA MET A 148 -3.68 6.39 -12.23
C MET A 148 -3.04 6.97 -10.97
N ILE A 149 -2.18 6.24 -10.28
CA ILE A 149 -1.47 6.70 -9.08
C ILE A 149 -0.58 7.91 -9.42
N ILE A 150 0.20 7.82 -10.50
CA ILE A 150 1.05 8.91 -10.97
C ILE A 150 0.19 10.13 -11.34
N GLY A 151 -0.87 9.89 -12.09
CA GLY A 151 -1.80 10.94 -12.54
C GLY A 151 -2.50 11.64 -11.37
N ALA A 152 -2.99 10.88 -10.38
CA ALA A 152 -3.63 11.42 -9.19
C ALA A 152 -2.65 12.29 -8.36
N SER A 153 -1.44 11.78 -8.09
CA SER A 153 -0.42 12.55 -7.38
C SER A 153 0.01 13.81 -8.14
N ALA A 154 0.17 13.73 -9.46
CA ALA A 154 0.53 14.85 -10.29
C ALA A 154 -0.62 15.88 -10.36
N ALA A 155 -1.86 15.43 -10.54
CA ALA A 155 -3.01 16.30 -10.55
C ALA A 155 -3.12 17.09 -9.24
N THR A 156 -2.99 16.41 -8.09
CA THR A 156 -3.04 17.05 -6.79
C THR A 156 -1.88 18.03 -6.58
N TYR A 157 -0.67 17.65 -6.99
CA TYR A 157 0.50 18.54 -6.92
C TYR A 157 0.32 19.85 -7.71
N TYR A 158 -0.34 19.79 -8.89
CA TYR A 158 -0.54 20.97 -9.72
C TYR A 158 -1.83 21.73 -9.40
N LEU A 159 -2.90 21.04 -8.94
CA LEU A 159 -4.17 21.67 -8.59
C LEU A 159 -4.14 22.33 -7.19
N GLY A 160 -3.35 21.81 -6.26
CA GLY A 160 -3.09 22.42 -4.96
C GLY A 160 -4.32 22.55 -4.06
N ALA A 161 -4.68 23.78 -3.68
CA ALA A 161 -5.67 24.10 -2.65
C ALA A 161 -7.04 23.37 -2.76
N PRO A 162 -7.70 23.25 -3.93
CA PRO A 162 -8.97 22.53 -4.00
C PRO A 162 -8.89 21.06 -3.59
N MET A 163 -7.73 20.44 -3.75
CA MET A 163 -7.51 19.05 -3.37
C MET A 163 -7.25 18.91 -1.87
N VAL A 164 -6.69 19.93 -1.23
CA VAL A 164 -6.49 19.97 0.24
C VAL A 164 -7.85 19.95 0.94
N GLU A 165 -8.77 20.84 0.54
CA GLU A 165 -10.12 20.88 1.11
C GLU A 165 -10.86 19.54 0.96
N LEU A 166 -10.71 18.88 -0.21
CA LEU A 166 -11.31 17.56 -0.44
C LEU A 166 -10.68 16.51 0.48
N ALA A 167 -9.37 16.55 0.68
CA ALA A 167 -8.67 15.56 1.50
C ALA A 167 -8.99 15.67 3.00
N GLU A 168 -9.30 16.88 3.48
CA GLU A 168 -9.70 17.14 4.87
C GLU A 168 -11.15 16.73 5.17
N ALA A 169 -11.92 16.36 4.14
CA ALA A 169 -13.31 15.92 4.35
C ALA A 169 -13.37 14.63 5.17
N THR A 170 -14.22 14.61 6.20
CA THR A 170 -14.43 13.44 7.08
C THR A 170 -14.76 12.16 6.31
N SER A 171 -15.48 12.28 5.19
CA SER A 171 -15.81 11.15 4.31
C SER A 171 -14.55 10.52 3.68
N ILE A 172 -13.53 11.31 3.39
CA ILE A 172 -12.25 10.83 2.88
C ILE A 172 -11.50 10.06 3.98
N ALA A 173 -11.53 10.55 5.23
CA ALA A 173 -10.94 9.82 6.36
C ALA A 173 -11.58 8.45 6.58
N TRP A 174 -12.92 8.35 6.48
CA TRP A 174 -13.61 7.05 6.57
C TRP A 174 -13.28 6.12 5.42
N LEU A 175 -13.24 6.64 4.19
CA LEU A 175 -12.84 5.88 3.01
C LEU A 175 -11.40 5.39 3.13
N GLN A 176 -10.49 6.23 3.60
CA GLN A 176 -9.08 5.89 3.84
C GLN A 176 -8.96 4.79 4.91
N ALA A 177 -9.73 4.87 6.01
CA ALA A 177 -9.79 3.82 7.01
C ALA A 177 -10.26 2.48 6.42
N PHE A 178 -11.33 2.49 5.62
CA PHE A 178 -11.84 1.28 4.94
C PHE A 178 -10.83 0.66 3.99
N ILE A 179 -10.19 1.47 3.16
CA ILE A 179 -9.14 1.03 2.22
C ILE A 179 -7.96 0.45 2.97
N SER A 180 -7.53 1.10 4.04
CA SER A 180 -6.42 0.64 4.88
C SER A 180 -6.70 -0.72 5.51
N GLY A 181 -7.94 -0.94 5.98
CA GLY A 181 -8.38 -2.24 6.46
C GLY A 181 -8.30 -3.32 5.38
N SER A 182 -8.77 -3.02 4.17
CA SER A 182 -8.70 -3.95 3.03
C SER A 182 -7.26 -4.26 2.62
N LEU A 183 -6.35 -3.27 2.67
CA LEU A 183 -4.93 -3.48 2.41
C LEU A 183 -4.26 -4.36 3.45
N ILE A 184 -4.57 -4.18 4.75
CA ILE A 184 -4.09 -5.06 5.82
C ILE A 184 -4.50 -6.50 5.53
N HIS A 185 -5.76 -6.73 5.15
CA HIS A 185 -6.24 -8.07 4.80
C HIS A 185 -5.43 -8.67 3.65
N ILE A 186 -5.28 -7.93 2.53
CA ILE A 186 -4.55 -8.42 1.36
C ILE A 186 -3.08 -8.73 1.69
N VAL A 187 -2.42 -7.88 2.46
CA VAL A 187 -1.02 -8.08 2.85
C VAL A 187 -0.88 -9.26 3.81
N ALA A 188 -1.81 -9.42 4.75
CA ALA A 188 -1.76 -10.51 5.72
C ALA A 188 -2.07 -11.88 5.11
N PHE A 189 -3.01 -11.94 4.16
CA PHE A 189 -3.52 -13.20 3.60
C PHE A 189 -3.15 -13.41 2.13
N GLY A 190 -2.91 -12.35 1.36
CA GLY A 190 -2.54 -12.42 -0.06
C GLY A 190 -1.11 -12.96 -0.31
N VAL A 191 -0.22 -12.86 0.67
CA VAL A 191 1.14 -13.42 0.61
C VAL A 191 1.12 -14.96 0.57
N SER A 192 0.01 -15.57 1.01
CA SER A 192 -0.12 -17.03 1.13
C SER A 192 -0.54 -17.76 -0.15
N HIS A 193 -0.84 -17.05 -1.24
CA HIS A 193 -1.36 -17.64 -2.48
C HIS A 193 -0.32 -17.90 -3.58
N ASP A 194 0.88 -18.37 -3.21
CA ASP A 194 1.74 -19.05 -4.19
C ASP A 194 1.17 -20.47 -4.39
N HIS A 195 0.49 -20.69 -5.53
CA HIS A 195 -0.35 -21.86 -5.84
C HIS A 195 0.36 -23.23 -5.82
N ASP A 196 1.63 -23.32 -5.50
CA ASP A 196 2.40 -24.57 -5.57
C ASP A 196 2.79 -25.20 -4.22
N LYS A 197 2.51 -24.54 -3.10
CA LYS A 197 2.76 -25.16 -1.78
C LYS A 197 1.80 -24.56 -0.76
N HIS A 198 1.09 -25.41 -0.04
CA HIS A 198 0.46 -25.12 1.26
C HIS A 198 1.55 -24.70 2.29
N VAL A 199 2.16 -23.54 2.08
CA VAL A 199 3.06 -22.94 3.06
C VAL A 199 2.15 -22.19 4.02
N GLU A 200 1.96 -22.74 5.21
CA GLU A 200 1.27 -22.03 6.28
C GLU A 200 1.92 -20.66 6.48
N PRO A 201 1.15 -19.58 6.68
CA PRO A 201 1.69 -18.24 6.90
C PRO A 201 2.78 -18.20 7.99
N VAL A 202 2.62 -19.05 9.01
CA VAL A 202 3.58 -19.19 10.13
C VAL A 202 4.93 -19.75 9.66
N ALA A 203 4.99 -20.57 8.61
CA ALA A 203 6.25 -21.14 8.12
C ALA A 203 7.17 -20.08 7.46
N GLN A 204 6.61 -19.01 6.89
CA GLN A 204 7.40 -17.90 6.31
C GLN A 204 8.18 -17.14 7.37
N PHE A 205 7.61 -16.99 8.60
CA PHE A 205 8.32 -16.35 9.71
C PHE A 205 9.53 -17.16 10.22
N GLN A 206 9.69 -18.42 9.82
CA GLN A 206 10.86 -19.23 10.17
C GLN A 206 12.05 -18.94 9.25
N ASP A 207 11.83 -18.42 8.04
CA ASP A 207 12.87 -18.07 7.10
C ASP A 207 13.66 -16.84 7.56
N TRP A 208 14.98 -16.97 7.72
CA TRP A 208 15.83 -15.86 8.17
C TRP A 208 15.81 -14.66 7.22
N GLY A 209 15.71 -14.90 5.90
CA GLY A 209 15.58 -13.85 4.90
C GLY A 209 14.32 -13.02 5.09
N TYR A 210 13.19 -13.67 5.38
CA TYR A 210 11.92 -12.99 5.67
C TYR A 210 12.03 -12.12 6.94
N ARG A 211 12.64 -12.65 8.01
CA ARG A 211 12.89 -11.89 9.25
C ARG A 211 13.79 -10.68 9.01
N LEU A 212 14.83 -10.82 8.19
CA LEU A 212 15.70 -9.71 7.82
C LEU A 212 14.92 -8.64 7.05
N GLY A 213 14.05 -9.04 6.13
CA GLY A 213 13.15 -8.13 5.43
C GLY A 213 12.24 -7.36 6.38
N ILE A 214 11.65 -8.04 7.38
CA ILE A 214 10.86 -7.41 8.44
C ILE A 214 11.70 -6.36 9.19
N LEU A 215 12.91 -6.69 9.61
CA LEU A 215 13.78 -5.76 10.34
C LEU A 215 14.11 -4.51 9.52
N ILE A 216 14.42 -4.69 8.23
CA ILE A 216 14.68 -3.57 7.32
C ILE A 216 13.43 -2.68 7.16
N GLY A 217 12.26 -3.28 6.99
CA GLY A 217 11.01 -2.55 6.86
C GLY A 217 10.60 -1.83 8.13
N LEU A 218 10.76 -2.45 9.31
CA LEU A 218 10.55 -1.79 10.60
C LEU A 218 11.47 -0.58 10.76
N PHE A 219 12.75 -0.75 10.43
CA PHE A 219 13.68 0.37 10.47
C PHE A 219 13.19 1.53 9.60
N LEU A 220 12.72 1.25 8.37
CA LEU A 220 12.18 2.28 7.48
C LEU A 220 10.92 2.96 8.06
N VAL A 221 9.98 2.17 8.62
CA VAL A 221 8.73 2.69 9.19
C VAL A 221 8.99 3.60 10.39
N PHE A 222 9.91 3.21 11.28
CA PHE A 222 10.18 3.97 12.50
C PHE A 222 11.19 5.11 12.33
N THR A 223 12.10 5.02 11.36
CA THR A 223 13.02 6.13 11.08
C THR A 223 12.39 7.20 10.20
N GLY A 224 11.42 6.84 9.36
CA GLY A 224 10.65 7.81 8.58
C GLY A 224 10.03 8.91 9.47
N PRO A 225 9.19 8.59 10.48
CA PRO A 225 8.61 9.57 11.41
C PRO A 225 9.60 10.15 12.43
N ALA A 226 10.61 9.39 12.88
CA ALA A 226 11.57 9.83 13.88
C ALA A 226 12.56 10.91 13.40
N LEU A 227 12.62 11.17 12.10
CA LEU A 227 13.30 12.32 11.53
C LEU A 227 12.45 13.60 11.63
N HIS A 228 11.28 13.54 12.30
CA HIS A 228 10.27 14.61 12.38
C HIS A 228 10.09 15.20 13.79
N GLY A 229 10.93 14.75 14.78
CA GLY A 229 10.92 15.27 16.16
C GLY A 229 11.92 16.39 16.39
#